data_59d989924db7580236d3837c1c0195e6
#
_entry.id   59d989924db7580236d3837c1c0195e6
#
_cell.length_a   1.000
_cell.length_b   1.000
_cell.length_c   1.000
_cell.angle_alpha   90.00
_cell.angle_beta   90.00
_cell.angle_gamma   90.00
#
_symmetry.space_group_name_H-M   'P 1'
#
loop_
_entity.id
_entity.type
_entity.pdbx_description
1 polymer ?
#
loop_
_entity_poly.entity_id
_entity_poly.type
_entity_poly.pdbx_seq_one_letter_code
_entity_poly.pdbx_strand_id
1 'polypeptide(L)'
;MEDVLVGFAILLGPDDQVSPVLRLDSVGRHTVAAGSVQQKIVEALVQTPLSKVGLKFQDIGKYATEMHNPEITDTAGSGNVPQTNYRLIAALAALNGEIEKGAESRDAFVKTHGMPGFSPTQGHVASAIPFLGHALDDLKRGNYQYSMFLAKGSLFLGRMTHMSDGESFILEKNH
;
A
#
# COMPACT_ATOMS: atom_id res chain seq x y z
N MET A 1 19.31 -5.72 -13.36
CA MET A 1 19.21 -4.28 -13.69
C MET A 1 20.21 -3.58 -12.79
N GLU A 2 21.26 -3.09 -13.37
CA GLU A 2 22.36 -2.45 -12.66
C GLU A 2 22.18 -0.94 -12.78
N ASP A 3 22.52 -0.19 -11.73
CA ASP A 3 22.63 1.26 -11.69
C ASP A 3 21.40 2.07 -12.12
N VAL A 4 20.22 1.74 -11.58
CA VAL A 4 19.02 2.53 -11.83
C VAL A 4 18.93 3.69 -10.83
N LEU A 5 19.09 4.92 -11.30
CA LEU A 5 18.72 6.12 -10.57
C LEU A 5 17.25 6.44 -10.86
N VAL A 6 16.45 6.57 -9.79
CA VAL A 6 15.03 6.87 -9.91
C VAL A 6 14.73 8.14 -9.13
N GLY A 7 14.10 9.11 -9.81
CA GLY A 7 13.54 10.29 -9.20
C GLY A 7 12.05 10.39 -9.48
N PHE A 8 11.26 10.85 -8.51
CA PHE A 8 9.84 11.09 -8.65
C PHE A 8 9.52 12.54 -8.36
N ALA A 9 8.66 13.13 -9.18
CA ALA A 9 8.04 14.40 -8.92
C ALA A 9 6.51 14.20 -8.97
N ILE A 10 5.82 14.66 -7.93
CA ILE A 10 4.37 14.57 -7.81
C ILE A 10 3.83 16.00 -7.75
N LEU A 11 2.99 16.35 -8.73
CA LEU A 11 2.27 17.62 -8.72
C LEU A 11 0.90 17.41 -8.07
N LEU A 12 0.64 18.17 -7.01
CA LEU A 12 -0.65 18.25 -6.35
C LEU A 12 -1.28 19.61 -6.61
N GLY A 13 -2.57 19.62 -6.85
CA GLY A 13 -3.35 20.82 -7.09
C GLY A 13 -4.78 20.68 -6.60
N PRO A 14 -5.61 21.75 -6.75
CA PRO A 14 -7.04 21.64 -6.56
C PRO A 14 -7.65 20.57 -7.48
N ASP A 15 -8.80 20.05 -7.10
CA ASP A 15 -9.56 19.12 -7.94
C ASP A 15 -9.88 19.76 -9.30
N ASP A 16 -9.39 19.13 -10.36
CA ASP A 16 -9.62 19.53 -11.75
C ASP A 16 -10.78 18.78 -12.41
N GLN A 17 -11.49 17.93 -11.66
CA GLN A 17 -12.59 17.07 -12.10
C GLN A 17 -12.22 16.04 -13.19
N VAL A 18 -10.94 15.81 -13.40
CA VAL A 18 -10.41 14.88 -14.42
C VAL A 18 -9.38 13.93 -13.83
N SER A 19 -8.45 14.50 -13.07
CA SER A 19 -7.38 13.72 -12.44
C SER A 19 -7.88 12.96 -11.21
N PRO A 20 -7.34 11.76 -10.93
CA PRO A 20 -7.70 11.05 -9.72
C PRO A 20 -7.48 11.89 -8.46
N VAL A 21 -8.38 11.75 -7.51
CA VAL A 21 -8.41 12.54 -6.27
C VAL A 21 -7.65 11.84 -5.17
N LEU A 22 -6.79 12.57 -4.47
CA LEU A 22 -6.19 12.14 -3.22
C LEU A 22 -7.19 12.35 -2.07
N ARG A 23 -7.64 11.24 -1.46
CA ARG A 23 -8.58 11.26 -0.34
C ARG A 23 -7.87 11.59 0.96
N LEU A 24 -7.84 12.88 1.32
CA LEU A 24 -7.19 13.33 2.57
C LEU A 24 -7.86 12.79 3.84
N ASP A 25 -9.14 12.46 3.76
CA ASP A 25 -9.90 11.81 4.84
C ASP A 25 -9.54 10.33 5.05
N SER A 26 -8.84 9.71 4.09
CA SER A 26 -8.40 8.31 4.12
C SER A 26 -6.96 8.12 4.61
N VAL A 27 -6.31 9.16 5.12
CA VAL A 27 -4.92 9.03 5.59
C VAL A 27 -4.86 8.15 6.83
N GLY A 28 -4.11 7.05 6.71
CA GLY A 28 -3.77 6.15 7.81
C GLY A 28 -2.37 6.46 8.34
N ARG A 29 -2.19 6.28 9.65
CA ARG A 29 -0.89 6.51 10.29
C ARG A 29 -0.62 5.44 11.35
N HIS A 30 0.62 4.99 11.38
CA HIS A 30 1.15 4.16 12.43
C HIS A 30 2.41 4.80 12.98
N THR A 31 2.52 4.89 14.31
CA THR A 31 3.67 5.49 14.98
C THR A 31 4.51 4.42 15.65
N VAL A 32 5.80 4.69 15.82
CA VAL A 32 6.72 3.79 16.53
C VAL A 32 6.23 3.44 17.95
N ALA A 33 5.60 4.40 18.63
CA ALA A 33 5.05 4.19 19.96
C ALA A 33 3.93 3.13 20.01
N ALA A 34 3.26 2.86 18.89
CA ALA A 34 2.24 1.82 18.79
C ALA A 34 2.81 0.40 18.61
N GLY A 35 4.13 0.28 18.55
CA GLY A 35 4.84 -1.00 18.49
C GLY A 35 5.10 -1.52 17.08
N SER A 36 5.68 -2.71 16.98
CA SER A 36 6.17 -3.29 15.70
C SER A 36 5.39 -4.55 15.27
N VAL A 37 4.24 -4.80 15.88
CA VAL A 37 3.41 -5.96 15.50
C VAL A 37 2.82 -5.71 14.11
N GLN A 38 3.22 -6.51 13.12
CA GLN A 38 2.87 -6.30 11.71
C GLN A 38 1.36 -6.22 11.46
N GLN A 39 0.58 -7.05 12.14
CA GLN A 39 -0.89 -6.99 12.05
C GLN A 39 -1.42 -5.62 12.49
N LYS A 40 -0.92 -5.09 13.62
CA LYS A 40 -1.34 -3.76 14.13
C LYS A 40 -0.96 -2.63 13.20
N ILE A 41 0.19 -2.73 12.55
CA ILE A 41 0.62 -1.76 11.53
C ILE A 41 -0.38 -1.79 10.36
N VAL A 42 -0.70 -2.97 9.83
CA VAL A 42 -1.64 -3.09 8.70
C VAL A 42 -3.07 -2.72 9.11
N GLU A 43 -3.51 -3.01 10.33
CA GLU A 43 -4.79 -2.51 10.87
C GLU A 43 -4.83 -0.97 10.84
N ALA A 44 -3.78 -0.31 11.32
CA ALA A 44 -3.70 1.15 11.36
C ALA A 44 -3.60 1.80 9.97
N LEU A 45 -2.88 1.15 9.03
CA LEU A 45 -2.64 1.69 7.70
C LEU A 45 -3.71 1.33 6.69
N VAL A 46 -4.48 0.26 6.90
CA VAL A 46 -5.47 -0.22 5.93
C VAL A 46 -6.87 -0.23 6.52
N GLN A 47 -7.12 -1.04 7.56
CA GLN A 47 -8.46 -1.23 8.09
C GLN A 47 -9.05 0.08 8.65
N THR A 48 -8.29 0.81 9.43
CA THR A 48 -8.75 2.07 10.03
C THR A 48 -9.11 3.12 8.98
N PRO A 49 -8.26 3.41 7.97
CA PRO A 49 -8.63 4.32 6.89
C PRO A 49 -9.86 3.88 6.10
N LEU A 50 -9.95 2.61 5.72
CA LEU A 50 -11.11 2.08 4.99
C LEU A 50 -12.39 2.26 5.78
N SER A 51 -12.39 1.86 7.05
CA SER A 51 -13.55 2.03 7.94
C SER A 51 -13.97 3.49 8.10
N LYS A 52 -12.99 4.40 8.14
CA LYS A 52 -13.23 5.84 8.30
C LYS A 52 -13.96 6.45 7.11
N VAL A 53 -13.69 5.97 5.89
CA VAL A 53 -14.33 6.46 4.66
C VAL A 53 -15.44 5.55 4.16
N GLY A 54 -15.83 4.52 4.92
CA GLY A 54 -16.92 3.61 4.60
C GLY A 54 -16.64 2.63 3.47
N LEU A 55 -15.38 2.37 3.17
CA LEU A 55 -14.92 1.41 2.16
C LEU A 55 -14.62 0.05 2.76
N LYS A 56 -14.76 -0.99 1.94
CA LYS A 56 -14.37 -2.37 2.22
C LYS A 56 -12.99 -2.66 1.62
N PHE A 57 -12.35 -3.75 2.10
CA PHE A 57 -11.09 -4.22 1.51
C PHE A 57 -11.25 -4.56 0.01
N GLN A 58 -12.38 -5.10 -0.38
CA GLN A 58 -12.66 -5.48 -1.76
C GLN A 58 -12.96 -4.29 -2.70
N ASP A 59 -13.25 -3.12 -2.17
CA ASP A 59 -13.49 -1.90 -2.98
C ASP A 59 -12.18 -1.35 -3.56
N ILE A 60 -11.04 -1.69 -2.95
CA ILE A 60 -9.72 -1.26 -3.41
C ILE A 60 -9.27 -2.14 -4.57
N GLY A 61 -9.19 -1.57 -5.77
CA GLY A 61 -8.75 -2.31 -6.96
C GLY A 61 -7.31 -2.78 -6.87
N LYS A 62 -6.41 -1.94 -6.36
CA LYS A 62 -5.01 -2.29 -6.11
C LYS A 62 -4.47 -1.69 -4.82
N TYR A 63 -3.82 -2.54 -4.02
CA TYR A 63 -2.97 -2.13 -2.92
C TYR A 63 -1.52 -2.08 -3.38
N ALA A 64 -0.85 -0.97 -3.14
CA ALA A 64 0.58 -0.81 -3.34
C ALA A 64 1.27 -0.65 -1.98
N THR A 65 2.12 -1.61 -1.63
CA THR A 65 2.91 -1.61 -0.39
C THR A 65 4.39 -1.30 -0.70
N GLU A 66 5.29 -1.57 0.22
CA GLU A 66 6.72 -1.58 -0.11
C GLU A 66 6.97 -2.64 -1.18
N MET A 67 7.39 -2.19 -2.36
CA MET A 67 7.56 -3.04 -3.54
C MET A 67 9.02 -3.47 -3.72
N HIS A 68 9.65 -3.92 -2.63
CA HIS A 68 11.01 -4.45 -2.66
C HIS A 68 11.12 -5.64 -3.61
N ASN A 69 12.21 -5.69 -4.37
CA ASN A 69 12.48 -6.82 -5.24
C ASN A 69 12.78 -8.09 -4.39
N PRO A 70 11.97 -9.17 -4.51
CA PRO A 70 12.16 -10.38 -3.73
C PRO A 70 13.51 -11.08 -3.98
N GLU A 71 14.06 -10.98 -5.18
CA GLU A 71 15.38 -11.57 -5.50
C GLU A 71 16.49 -11.02 -4.61
N ILE A 72 16.35 -9.75 -4.17
CA ILE A 72 17.32 -9.11 -3.29
C ILE A 72 16.95 -9.34 -1.82
N THR A 73 15.68 -9.17 -1.45
CA THR A 73 15.25 -9.28 -0.05
C THR A 73 15.24 -10.70 0.47
N ASP A 74 15.05 -11.69 -0.39
CA ASP A 74 15.06 -13.12 -0.03
C ASP A 74 16.47 -13.55 0.38
N THR A 75 17.47 -13.18 -0.41
CA THR A 75 18.88 -13.44 -0.08
C THR A 75 19.35 -12.72 1.18
N ALA A 76 18.75 -11.57 1.50
CA ALA A 76 19.00 -10.83 2.75
C ALA A 76 18.18 -11.34 3.96
N GLY A 77 17.43 -12.43 3.81
CA GLY A 77 16.64 -13.05 4.88
C GLY A 77 15.31 -12.36 5.19
N SER A 78 14.88 -11.40 4.37
CA SER A 78 13.60 -10.69 4.55
C SER A 78 12.44 -11.32 3.77
N GLY A 79 12.72 -12.28 2.90
CA GLY A 79 11.73 -12.95 2.08
C GLY A 79 11.02 -12.03 1.07
N ASN A 80 9.89 -12.46 0.56
CA ASN A 80 9.05 -11.67 -0.32
C ASN A 80 8.19 -10.68 0.50
N VAL A 81 8.73 -9.48 0.73
CA VAL A 81 8.10 -8.43 1.55
C VAL A 81 6.74 -7.99 0.99
N PRO A 82 6.59 -7.67 -0.31
CA PRO A 82 5.29 -7.30 -0.86
C PRO A 82 4.23 -8.39 -0.66
N GLN A 83 4.54 -9.63 -1.00
CA GLN A 83 3.62 -10.74 -0.84
C GLN A 83 3.17 -10.94 0.61
N THR A 84 4.10 -10.80 1.56
CA THR A 84 3.78 -10.89 2.98
C THR A 84 2.80 -9.79 3.40
N ASN A 85 3.00 -8.55 2.94
CA ASN A 85 2.11 -7.45 3.21
C ASN A 85 0.71 -7.69 2.62
N TYR A 86 0.61 -8.12 1.37
CA TYR A 86 -0.68 -8.42 0.74
C TYR A 86 -1.42 -9.57 1.42
N ARG A 87 -0.71 -10.60 1.87
CA ARG A 87 -1.30 -11.69 2.67
C ARG A 87 -1.84 -11.23 4.02
N LEU A 88 -1.19 -10.27 4.67
CA LEU A 88 -1.70 -9.65 5.89
C LEU A 88 -2.99 -8.86 5.62
N ILE A 89 -3.05 -8.10 4.52
CA ILE A 89 -4.26 -7.38 4.10
C ILE A 89 -5.40 -8.37 3.84
N ALA A 90 -5.14 -9.44 3.08
CA ALA A 90 -6.11 -10.51 2.83
C ALA A 90 -6.60 -11.20 4.12
N ALA A 91 -5.69 -11.41 5.08
CA ALA A 91 -6.05 -11.96 6.38
C ALA A 91 -7.00 -11.04 7.16
N LEU A 92 -6.77 -9.72 7.12
CA LEU A 92 -7.68 -8.74 7.72
C LEU A 92 -9.03 -8.72 7.02
N ALA A 93 -9.08 -8.78 5.69
CA ALA A 93 -10.33 -8.88 4.92
C ALA A 93 -11.13 -10.13 5.35
N ALA A 94 -10.46 -11.28 5.55
CA ALA A 94 -11.09 -12.50 6.05
C ALA A 94 -11.57 -12.37 7.50
N LEU A 95 -10.82 -11.71 8.37
CA LEU A 95 -11.22 -11.45 9.77
C LEU A 95 -12.44 -10.53 9.85
N ASN A 96 -12.56 -9.59 8.91
CA ASN A 96 -13.72 -8.69 8.80
C ASN A 96 -14.92 -9.35 8.07
N GLY A 97 -14.80 -10.61 7.65
CA GLY A 97 -15.89 -11.34 6.99
C GLY A 97 -16.17 -10.92 5.55
N GLU A 98 -15.24 -10.22 4.91
CA GLU A 98 -15.39 -9.78 3.52
C GLU A 98 -14.98 -10.86 2.51
N ILE A 99 -14.09 -11.77 2.90
CA ILE A 99 -13.73 -12.96 2.13
C ILE A 99 -13.81 -14.19 3.04
N GLU A 100 -13.88 -15.38 2.45
CA GLU A 100 -13.89 -16.63 3.20
C GLU A 100 -12.57 -16.86 3.95
N LYS A 101 -12.67 -17.55 5.09
CA LYS A 101 -11.50 -17.94 5.89
C LYS A 101 -10.84 -19.15 5.27
N GLY A 102 -9.78 -18.95 4.50
CA GLY A 102 -9.04 -20.04 3.86
C GLY A 102 -7.81 -19.54 3.12
N ALA A 103 -6.89 -20.43 2.80
CA ALA A 103 -5.69 -20.08 2.04
C ALA A 103 -6.07 -19.69 0.60
N GLU A 104 -6.94 -20.46 -0.03
CA GLU A 104 -7.39 -20.26 -1.42
C GLU A 104 -8.03 -18.88 -1.59
N SER A 105 -8.95 -18.51 -0.70
CA SER A 105 -9.64 -17.22 -0.76
C SER A 105 -8.68 -16.04 -0.55
N ARG A 106 -7.72 -16.20 0.35
CA ARG A 106 -6.67 -15.18 0.56
C ARG A 106 -5.74 -15.05 -0.63
N ASP A 107 -5.34 -16.16 -1.24
CA ASP A 107 -4.49 -16.16 -2.43
C ASP A 107 -5.22 -15.55 -3.63
N ALA A 108 -6.52 -15.83 -3.79
CA ALA A 108 -7.37 -15.20 -4.79
C ALA A 108 -7.45 -13.66 -4.56
N PHE A 109 -7.64 -13.22 -3.32
CA PHE A 109 -7.62 -11.80 -2.96
C PHE A 109 -6.28 -11.16 -3.33
N VAL A 110 -5.15 -11.77 -2.94
CA VAL A 110 -3.81 -11.26 -3.27
C VAL A 110 -3.60 -11.18 -4.78
N LYS A 111 -4.04 -12.17 -5.54
CA LYS A 111 -3.95 -12.16 -7.00
C LYS A 111 -4.75 -11.00 -7.62
N THR A 112 -5.91 -10.68 -7.08
CA THR A 112 -6.79 -9.64 -7.61
C THR A 112 -6.36 -8.24 -7.18
N HIS A 113 -6.08 -8.05 -5.89
CA HIS A 113 -5.95 -6.74 -5.26
C HIS A 113 -4.51 -6.35 -4.89
N GLY A 114 -3.60 -7.32 -4.82
CA GLY A 114 -2.21 -7.10 -4.46
C GLY A 114 -1.23 -7.27 -5.61
N MET A 115 0.04 -7.34 -5.28
CA MET A 115 1.14 -7.67 -6.20
C MET A 115 1.14 -6.83 -7.50
N PRO A 116 1.05 -5.48 -7.46
CA PRO A 116 1.08 -4.68 -8.69
C PRO A 116 2.44 -4.71 -9.41
N GLY A 117 3.47 -5.28 -8.79
CA GLY A 117 4.82 -5.39 -9.31
C GLY A 117 5.88 -5.12 -8.25
N PHE A 118 7.12 -5.00 -8.70
CA PHE A 118 8.27 -4.75 -7.84
C PHE A 118 9.04 -3.52 -8.32
N SER A 119 9.63 -2.78 -7.39
CA SER A 119 10.60 -1.75 -7.70
C SER A 119 11.91 -2.41 -8.20
N PRO A 120 12.58 -1.85 -9.20
CA PRO A 120 13.87 -2.36 -9.65
C PRO A 120 15.01 -2.12 -8.63
N THR A 121 14.75 -1.34 -7.58
CA THR A 121 15.75 -0.91 -6.61
C THR A 121 15.32 -1.23 -5.17
N GLN A 122 16.20 -0.98 -4.23
CA GLN A 122 16.02 -1.13 -2.79
C GLN A 122 16.08 0.22 -2.08
N GLY A 123 15.81 0.23 -0.78
CA GLY A 123 15.82 1.43 0.05
C GLY A 123 14.47 2.15 0.05
N HIS A 124 14.47 3.41 0.40
CA HIS A 124 13.24 4.19 0.58
C HIS A 124 12.46 4.41 -0.72
N VAL A 125 13.12 4.37 -1.86
CA VAL A 125 12.48 4.49 -3.19
C VAL A 125 11.70 3.24 -3.56
N ALA A 126 12.01 2.10 -2.96
CA ALA A 126 11.27 0.85 -3.14
C ALA A 126 9.94 0.82 -2.35
N SER A 127 9.36 1.97 -2.07
CA SER A 127 8.02 2.13 -1.50
C SER A 127 6.94 1.94 -2.56
N ALA A 128 5.69 2.21 -2.21
CA ALA A 128 4.56 2.12 -3.13
C ALA A 128 4.59 3.15 -4.28
N ILE A 129 5.37 4.22 -4.17
CA ILE A 129 5.39 5.34 -5.12
C ILE A 129 5.70 4.95 -6.57
N PRO A 130 6.57 3.98 -6.90
CA PRO A 130 6.77 3.53 -8.27
C PRO A 130 5.50 3.08 -8.99
N PHE A 131 4.49 2.62 -8.27
CA PHE A 131 3.20 2.23 -8.84
C PHE A 131 2.27 3.43 -9.13
N LEU A 132 2.57 4.62 -8.63
CA LEU A 132 1.66 5.77 -8.69
C LEU A 132 1.23 6.12 -10.12
N GLY A 133 2.17 6.17 -11.07
CA GLY A 133 1.84 6.45 -12.47
C GLY A 133 0.88 5.43 -13.08
N HIS A 134 1.10 4.15 -12.81
CA HIS A 134 0.22 3.07 -13.26
C HIS A 134 -1.17 3.19 -12.65
N ALA A 135 -1.26 3.47 -11.34
CA ALA A 135 -2.54 3.66 -10.66
C ALA A 135 -3.33 4.84 -11.22
N LEU A 136 -2.65 5.97 -11.51
CA LEU A 136 -3.30 7.14 -12.12
C LEU A 136 -3.90 6.80 -13.48
N ASP A 137 -3.17 6.05 -14.31
CA ASP A 137 -3.64 5.61 -15.62
C ASP A 137 -4.83 4.65 -15.50
N ASP A 138 -4.76 3.70 -14.59
CA ASP A 138 -5.82 2.71 -14.37
C ASP A 138 -7.11 3.36 -13.82
N LEU A 139 -6.99 4.30 -12.89
CA LEU A 139 -8.11 5.08 -12.35
C LEU A 139 -8.76 5.92 -13.45
N LYS A 140 -7.97 6.61 -14.29
CA LYS A 140 -8.48 7.40 -15.43
C LYS A 140 -9.22 6.52 -16.44
N ARG A 141 -8.73 5.32 -16.71
CA ARG A 141 -9.38 4.35 -17.60
C ARG A 141 -10.62 3.70 -16.98
N GLY A 142 -10.80 3.82 -15.66
CA GLY A 142 -11.90 3.18 -14.93
C GLY A 142 -11.72 1.68 -14.73
N ASN A 143 -10.50 1.19 -14.72
CA ASN A 143 -10.20 -0.21 -14.43
C ASN A 143 -10.60 -0.58 -12.99
N TYR A 144 -10.57 0.38 -12.08
CA TYR A 144 -11.09 0.31 -10.72
C TYR A 144 -11.39 1.73 -10.20
N GLN A 145 -12.12 1.80 -9.07
CA GLN A 145 -12.54 3.08 -8.48
C GLN A 145 -11.51 3.62 -7.47
N TYR A 146 -10.84 2.73 -6.75
CA TYR A 146 -9.92 3.09 -5.67
C TYR A 146 -8.60 2.33 -5.79
N SER A 147 -7.50 3.01 -5.46
CA SER A 147 -6.19 2.40 -5.26
C SER A 147 -5.60 2.89 -3.94
N MET A 148 -5.05 2.00 -3.14
CA MET A 148 -4.50 2.33 -1.84
C MET A 148 -2.99 2.19 -1.82
N PHE A 149 -2.33 3.22 -1.33
CA PHE A 149 -0.88 3.27 -1.18
C PHE A 149 -0.54 3.23 0.29
N LEU A 150 0.42 2.39 0.67
CA LEU A 150 0.92 2.34 2.02
C LEU A 150 2.44 2.10 2.03
N ALA A 151 3.10 2.76 2.96
CA ALA A 151 4.51 2.56 3.23
C ALA A 151 4.71 2.46 4.74
N LYS A 152 5.57 1.55 5.15
CA LYS A 152 6.05 1.44 6.51
C LYS A 152 7.44 2.07 6.56
N GLY A 153 7.63 2.99 7.48
CA GLY A 153 8.91 3.63 7.67
C GLY A 153 9.92 2.75 8.41
N SER A 154 11.14 3.23 8.48
CA SER A 154 12.17 2.61 9.29
C SER A 154 11.89 2.84 10.79
N LEU A 155 11.79 1.77 11.56
CA LEU A 155 11.71 1.86 13.03
C LEU A 155 12.89 2.63 13.63
N PHE A 156 14.05 2.56 13.00
CA PHE A 156 15.24 3.30 13.43
C PHE A 156 15.02 4.82 13.30
N LEU A 157 14.55 5.29 12.15
CA LEU A 157 14.24 6.70 11.94
C LEU A 157 13.11 7.16 12.85
N GLY A 158 12.07 6.36 13.02
CA GLY A 158 10.98 6.66 13.92
C GLY A 158 11.44 6.85 15.37
N ARG A 159 12.32 6.00 15.87
CA ARG A 159 12.91 6.13 17.21
C ARG A 159 13.76 7.38 17.39
N MET A 160 14.50 7.78 16.36
CA MET A 160 15.35 8.97 16.41
C MET A 160 14.57 10.28 16.30
N THR A 161 13.52 10.29 15.51
CA THR A 161 12.83 11.52 15.10
C THR A 161 11.42 11.66 15.68
N HIS A 162 10.89 10.62 16.34
CA HIS A 162 9.50 10.52 16.81
C HIS A 162 8.47 10.72 15.69
N MET A 163 8.85 10.48 14.42
CA MET A 163 7.96 10.54 13.28
C MET A 163 7.10 9.28 13.16
N SER A 164 6.05 9.35 12.33
CA SER A 164 5.23 8.20 11.99
C SER A 164 6.06 7.10 11.34
N ASP A 165 5.87 5.88 11.79
CA ASP A 165 6.54 4.71 11.23
C ASP A 165 5.87 4.19 9.96
N GLY A 166 4.69 4.63 9.64
CA GLY A 166 4.02 4.30 8.40
C GLY A 166 2.87 5.24 8.10
N GLU A 167 2.61 5.41 6.82
CA GLU A 167 1.49 6.20 6.31
C GLU A 167 0.82 5.50 5.14
N SER A 168 -0.45 5.82 4.93
CA SER A 168 -1.22 5.35 3.80
C SER A 168 -2.22 6.40 3.34
N PHE A 169 -2.64 6.28 2.08
CA PHE A 169 -3.70 7.11 1.50
C PHE A 169 -4.41 6.36 0.38
N ILE A 170 -5.58 6.83 0.01
CA ILE A 170 -6.36 6.32 -1.11
C ILE A 170 -6.40 7.36 -2.23
N LEU A 171 -6.18 6.88 -3.45
CA LEU A 171 -6.54 7.59 -4.68
C LEU A 171 -7.90 7.08 -5.16
N GLU A 172 -8.77 8.00 -5.51
CA GLU A 172 -10.09 7.74 -6.05
C GLU A 172 -10.17 8.23 -7.50
N LYS A 173 -10.82 7.45 -8.36
CA LYS A 173 -11.17 7.92 -9.70
C LYS A 173 -12.05 9.16 -9.58
N ASN A 174 -11.73 10.19 -10.35
CA ASN A 174 -12.61 11.33 -10.49
C ASN A 174 -13.86 10.97 -11.33
N HIS A 175 -14.93 11.71 -11.12
CA HIS A 175 -16.25 11.44 -11.73
C HIS A 175 -16.32 11.79 -13.21
#